data_2e7c1e2c10c0fed19269424b9c59e730
#
_entry.id   2e7c1e2c10c0fed19269424b9c59e730
#
_cell.length_a   1.000
_cell.length_b   1.000
_cell.length_c   1.000
_cell.angle_alpha   90.00
_cell.angle_beta   90.00
_cell.angle_gamma   90.00
#
_symmetry.space_group_name_H-M   'P 1'
#
loop_
_entity.id
_entity.type
_entity.pdbx_description
1 polymer ?
#
loop_
_entity_poly.entity_id
_entity_poly.type
_entity_poly.pdbx_seq_one_letter_code
_entity_poly.pdbx_strand_id
1 'polypeptide(L)'
;NDGIALKPFLDMGYKNVLGVEPAKNLAKLANKNKIKTFNGFLEKKNLKKIKKNADLILASNVFAHSDKLKEMAECMFSLLKKDGTIIIEVQYLLNTLQDMTFDNIYHEHYNYWSLTSLINFFKQFDARIIKAERVNTHGGSIRIYVKKEKNSKVDSSIKKLLEEENKYGIREYSTYLKFAEEVYKIRTNVKKNIKKMKSDGKKLIGYGSPAKATTALNFFGV
;
A
#
# COMPACT_ATOMS: atom_id res chain seq x y z
N ASN A 1 2.82 6.02 -12.27
CA ASN A 1 1.81 7.08 -12.25
C ASN A 1 2.26 8.27 -13.10
N ASP A 2 1.35 9.17 -13.45
CA ASP A 2 1.57 10.33 -14.35
C ASP A 2 2.39 11.48 -13.75
N GLY A 3 3.00 11.25 -12.58
CA GLY A 3 3.84 12.23 -11.87
C GLY A 3 3.09 13.06 -10.82
N ILE A 4 1.81 12.79 -10.57
CA ILE A 4 0.98 13.55 -9.64
C ILE A 4 1.60 13.67 -8.24
N ALA A 5 2.28 12.63 -7.75
CA ALA A 5 2.95 12.64 -6.44
C ALA A 5 4.19 13.54 -6.40
N LEU A 6 4.81 13.83 -7.55
CA LEU A 6 6.02 14.64 -7.66
C LEU A 6 5.72 16.11 -7.98
N LYS A 7 4.54 16.40 -8.55
CA LYS A 7 4.15 17.74 -8.92
C LYS A 7 4.22 18.74 -7.74
N PRO A 8 3.70 18.44 -6.53
CA PRO A 8 3.80 19.35 -5.40
C PRO A 8 5.25 19.72 -5.04
N PHE A 9 6.19 18.79 -5.16
CA PHE A 9 7.61 19.10 -4.91
C PHE A 9 8.17 20.08 -5.93
N LEU A 10 7.81 19.95 -7.20
CA LEU A 10 8.20 20.91 -8.25
C LEU A 10 7.57 22.29 -8.00
N ASP A 11 6.31 22.33 -7.62
CA ASP A 11 5.59 23.56 -7.31
C ASP A 11 6.19 24.29 -6.09
N MET A 12 6.79 23.54 -5.15
CA MET A 12 7.56 24.07 -4.01
C MET A 12 9.02 24.46 -4.37
N GLY A 13 9.42 24.33 -5.63
CA GLY A 13 10.75 24.72 -6.11
C GLY A 13 11.83 23.64 -6.07
N TYR A 14 11.51 22.40 -5.68
CA TYR A 14 12.47 21.29 -5.74
C TYR A 14 12.68 20.85 -7.21
N LYS A 15 13.91 21.05 -7.72
CA LYS A 15 14.24 20.74 -9.12
C LYS A 15 14.71 19.30 -9.35
N ASN A 16 15.23 18.64 -8.32
CA ASN A 16 15.81 17.29 -8.42
C ASN A 16 14.77 16.21 -8.04
N VAL A 17 13.71 16.09 -8.81
CA VAL A 17 12.71 15.04 -8.65
C VAL A 17 12.81 14.02 -9.77
N LEU A 18 12.55 12.74 -9.47
CA LEU A 18 12.58 11.65 -10.44
C LEU A 18 11.50 10.63 -10.11
N GLY A 19 10.61 10.37 -11.05
CA GLY A 19 9.65 9.28 -10.99
C GLY A 19 10.24 7.97 -11.54
N VAL A 20 9.72 6.86 -11.04
CA VAL A 20 9.93 5.52 -11.60
C VAL A 20 8.55 4.92 -11.86
N GLU A 21 8.25 4.61 -13.12
CA GLU A 21 6.93 4.15 -13.53
C GLU A 21 7.03 3.07 -14.61
N PRO A 22 6.55 1.84 -14.37
CA PRO A 22 6.63 0.77 -15.35
C PRO A 22 5.65 0.94 -16.52
N ALA A 23 4.49 1.57 -16.31
CA ALA A 23 3.51 1.78 -17.37
C ALA A 23 3.97 2.87 -18.35
N LYS A 24 4.27 2.44 -19.58
CA LYS A 24 4.86 3.30 -20.63
C LYS A 24 4.02 4.54 -20.94
N ASN A 25 2.70 4.40 -20.97
CA ASN A 25 1.77 5.51 -21.23
C ASN A 25 1.82 6.56 -20.11
N LEU A 26 1.85 6.14 -18.83
CA LEU A 26 1.91 7.02 -17.68
C LEU A 26 3.28 7.70 -17.55
N ALA A 27 4.37 6.96 -17.74
CA ALA A 27 5.71 7.53 -17.75
C ALA A 27 5.87 8.57 -18.89
N LYS A 28 5.29 8.30 -20.07
CA LYS A 28 5.29 9.25 -21.20
C LYS A 28 4.48 10.51 -20.85
N LEU A 29 3.33 10.37 -20.19
CA LEU A 29 2.50 11.49 -19.77
C LEU A 29 3.23 12.36 -18.73
N ALA A 30 3.84 11.76 -17.71
CA ALA A 30 4.64 12.46 -16.71
C ALA A 30 5.77 13.27 -17.35
N ASN A 31 6.53 12.66 -18.26
CA ASN A 31 7.61 13.35 -19.00
C ASN A 31 7.08 14.49 -19.88
N LYS A 32 5.91 14.32 -20.52
CA LYS A 32 5.24 15.41 -21.28
C LYS A 32 4.90 16.59 -20.37
N ASN A 33 4.51 16.32 -19.14
CA ASN A 33 4.21 17.31 -18.09
C ASN A 33 5.48 17.83 -17.39
N LYS A 34 6.67 17.62 -17.98
CA LYS A 34 7.99 18.05 -17.47
C LYS A 34 8.37 17.43 -16.11
N ILE A 35 7.74 16.32 -15.74
CA ILE A 35 8.07 15.54 -14.54
C ILE A 35 8.95 14.39 -14.97
N LYS A 36 10.28 14.54 -14.80
CA LYS A 36 11.26 13.54 -15.19
C LYS A 36 10.91 12.18 -14.60
N THR A 37 10.65 11.19 -15.46
CA THR A 37 10.22 9.85 -15.05
C THR A 37 10.94 8.79 -15.85
N PHE A 38 11.60 7.87 -15.16
CA PHE A 38 12.18 6.66 -15.72
C PHE A 38 11.09 5.64 -16.01
N ASN A 39 10.99 5.16 -17.24
CA ASN A 39 10.05 4.12 -17.60
C ASN A 39 10.66 2.74 -17.35
N GLY A 40 10.20 2.05 -16.31
CA GLY A 40 10.63 0.72 -15.92
C GLY A 40 10.35 0.42 -14.45
N PHE A 41 10.59 -0.82 -14.06
CA PHE A 41 10.49 -1.24 -12.65
C PHE A 41 11.75 -0.82 -11.87
N LEU A 42 11.57 -0.63 -10.55
CA LEU A 42 12.67 -0.42 -9.61
C LEU A 42 13.32 -1.78 -9.29
N GLU A 43 14.25 -2.18 -10.14
CA GLU A 43 15.00 -3.44 -10.08
C GLU A 43 16.51 -3.18 -10.20
N LYS A 44 17.33 -4.11 -9.71
CA LYS A 44 18.81 -3.99 -9.73
C LYS A 44 19.37 -3.68 -11.12
N LYS A 45 18.84 -4.31 -12.17
CA LYS A 45 19.27 -4.09 -13.57
C LYS A 45 19.06 -2.64 -14.05
N ASN A 46 18.12 -1.92 -13.45
CA ASN A 46 17.76 -0.55 -13.83
C ASN A 46 18.47 0.53 -12.99
N LEU A 47 19.10 0.17 -11.86
CA LEU A 47 19.72 1.12 -10.94
C LEU A 47 20.79 2.01 -11.59
N LYS A 48 21.54 1.50 -12.57
CA LYS A 48 22.55 2.29 -13.30
C LYS A 48 21.95 3.46 -14.08
N LYS A 49 20.65 3.40 -14.43
CA LYS A 49 19.91 4.42 -15.16
C LYS A 49 19.21 5.43 -14.24
N ILE A 50 19.18 5.15 -12.93
CA ILE A 50 18.52 5.97 -11.92
C ILE A 50 19.60 6.68 -11.11
N LYS A 51 19.47 8.01 -10.99
CA LYS A 51 20.42 8.82 -10.24
C LYS A 51 20.33 8.46 -8.74
N LYS A 52 21.49 8.15 -8.13
CA LYS A 52 21.63 7.89 -6.70
C LYS A 52 21.59 9.19 -5.86
N ASN A 53 21.57 9.06 -4.56
CA ASN A 53 21.59 10.14 -3.55
C ASN A 53 20.23 10.86 -3.40
N ALA A 54 19.17 10.11 -3.24
CA ALA A 54 17.86 10.65 -2.86
C ALA A 54 17.84 11.02 -1.37
N ASP A 55 17.36 12.22 -1.05
CA ASP A 55 17.06 12.64 0.32
C ASP A 55 15.76 12.00 0.80
N LEU A 56 14.81 11.82 -0.13
CA LEU A 56 13.49 11.26 0.10
C LEU A 56 13.11 10.28 -1.00
N ILE A 57 12.61 9.12 -0.62
CA ILE A 57 11.96 8.17 -1.52
C ILE A 57 10.52 7.98 -1.06
N LEU A 58 9.57 8.20 -1.96
CA LEU A 58 8.14 8.01 -1.70
C LEU A 58 7.63 6.81 -2.50
N ALA A 59 6.97 5.86 -1.81
CA ALA A 59 6.30 4.71 -2.39
C ALA A 59 4.87 4.62 -1.84
N SER A 60 3.93 5.28 -2.49
CA SER A 60 2.54 5.30 -2.10
C SER A 60 1.73 4.31 -2.93
N ASN A 61 1.11 3.33 -2.26
CA ASN A 61 0.30 2.27 -2.87
C ASN A 61 1.01 1.51 -4.01
N VAL A 62 2.31 1.27 -3.84
CA VAL A 62 3.16 0.53 -4.79
C VAL A 62 3.76 -0.71 -4.12
N PHE A 63 4.11 -0.58 -2.84
CA PHE A 63 4.88 -1.59 -2.12
C PHE A 63 4.11 -2.92 -1.95
N ALA A 64 2.78 -2.87 -1.81
CA ALA A 64 1.95 -4.06 -1.71
C ALA A 64 1.79 -4.83 -3.04
N HIS A 65 2.09 -4.18 -4.18
CA HIS A 65 1.94 -4.75 -5.53
C HIS A 65 3.21 -5.42 -6.08
N SER A 66 4.27 -5.51 -5.30
CA SER A 66 5.52 -6.11 -5.75
C SER A 66 5.64 -7.57 -5.29
N ASP A 67 5.89 -8.46 -6.23
CA ASP A 67 6.32 -9.85 -5.99
C ASP A 67 7.80 -9.96 -5.60
N LYS A 68 8.59 -8.87 -5.86
CA LYS A 68 10.03 -8.77 -5.59
C LYS A 68 10.35 -7.75 -4.49
N LEU A 69 9.60 -7.79 -3.40
CA LEU A 69 9.71 -6.79 -2.32
C LEU A 69 11.12 -6.60 -1.77
N LYS A 70 11.86 -7.70 -1.56
CA LYS A 70 13.23 -7.62 -1.05
C LYS A 70 14.13 -6.86 -2.01
N GLU A 71 14.11 -7.19 -3.30
CA GLU A 71 14.88 -6.49 -4.33
C GLU A 71 14.47 -5.02 -4.42
N MET A 72 13.18 -4.72 -4.37
CA MET A 72 12.66 -3.35 -4.40
C MET A 72 13.20 -2.55 -3.20
N ALA A 73 13.15 -3.10 -1.98
CA ALA A 73 13.69 -2.45 -0.79
C ALA A 73 15.21 -2.25 -0.87
N GLU A 74 15.97 -3.25 -1.33
CA GLU A 74 17.41 -3.13 -1.58
C GLU A 74 17.72 -1.99 -2.57
N CYS A 75 16.94 -1.89 -3.65
CA CYS A 75 17.06 -0.81 -4.62
C CYS A 75 16.76 0.56 -3.99
N MET A 76 15.69 0.69 -3.22
CA MET A 76 15.36 1.93 -2.51
C MET A 76 16.51 2.36 -1.60
N PHE A 77 17.02 1.44 -0.77
CA PHE A 77 18.14 1.75 0.10
C PHE A 77 19.46 2.05 -0.63
N SER A 78 19.68 1.50 -1.82
CA SER A 78 20.86 1.81 -2.62
C SER A 78 20.82 3.19 -3.26
N LEU A 79 19.61 3.73 -3.48
CA LEU A 79 19.37 5.06 -4.02
C LEU A 79 19.33 6.14 -2.92
N LEU A 80 19.11 5.76 -1.69
CA LEU A 80 18.93 6.66 -0.56
C LEU A 80 20.27 7.18 -0.05
N LYS A 81 20.35 8.44 0.33
CA LYS A 81 21.45 8.99 1.14
C LYS A 81 21.48 8.35 2.52
N LYS A 82 22.62 8.48 3.23
CA LYS A 82 22.82 7.92 4.57
C LYS A 82 21.76 8.40 5.57
N ASP A 83 21.44 9.68 5.55
CA ASP A 83 20.46 10.37 6.39
C ASP A 83 19.07 10.50 5.75
N GLY A 84 18.90 9.97 4.54
CA GLY A 84 17.66 10.02 3.80
C GLY A 84 16.51 9.24 4.46
N THR A 85 15.30 9.50 3.99
CA THR A 85 14.08 8.85 4.51
C THR A 85 13.31 8.17 3.39
N ILE A 86 12.83 6.96 3.62
CA ILE A 86 11.85 6.30 2.77
C ILE A 86 10.48 6.46 3.42
N ILE A 87 9.51 6.94 2.66
CA ILE A 87 8.10 7.01 3.07
C ILE A 87 7.32 5.99 2.26
N ILE A 88 6.65 5.08 2.95
CA ILE A 88 5.82 4.05 2.32
C ILE A 88 4.40 4.20 2.85
N GLU A 89 3.44 4.21 1.93
CA GLU A 89 2.03 4.13 2.23
C GLU A 89 1.46 2.86 1.62
N VAL A 90 0.83 2.03 2.45
CA VAL A 90 0.20 0.77 2.06
C VAL A 90 -1.09 0.55 2.83
N GLN A 91 -1.97 -0.29 2.31
CA GLN A 91 -3.15 -0.71 3.06
C GLN A 91 -2.76 -1.30 4.40
N TYR A 92 -3.51 -0.91 5.43
CA TYR A 92 -3.27 -1.34 6.80
C TYR A 92 -4.14 -2.56 7.14
N LEU A 93 -3.49 -3.68 7.41
CA LEU A 93 -4.20 -4.93 7.72
C LEU A 93 -5.17 -4.77 8.91
N LEU A 94 -4.79 -4.00 9.93
CA LEU A 94 -5.67 -3.74 11.07
C LEU A 94 -6.99 -3.07 10.61
N ASN A 95 -6.93 -2.10 9.70
CA ASN A 95 -8.13 -1.49 9.12
C ASN A 95 -8.94 -2.50 8.31
N THR A 96 -8.27 -3.31 7.48
CA THR A 96 -8.94 -4.36 6.70
C THR A 96 -9.78 -5.28 7.59
N LEU A 97 -9.22 -5.69 8.73
CA LEU A 97 -9.90 -6.56 9.69
C LEU A 97 -11.02 -5.83 10.46
N GLN A 98 -10.78 -4.59 10.90
CA GLN A 98 -11.75 -3.79 11.67
C GLN A 98 -12.94 -3.35 10.82
N ASP A 99 -12.68 -2.90 9.60
CA ASP A 99 -13.67 -2.28 8.72
C ASP A 99 -14.27 -3.29 7.72
N MET A 100 -13.92 -4.58 7.86
CA MET A 100 -14.39 -5.69 7.01
C MET A 100 -14.18 -5.45 5.51
N THR A 101 -13.12 -4.75 5.12
CA THR A 101 -12.80 -4.43 3.72
C THR A 101 -12.12 -5.61 3.02
N PHE A 102 -12.75 -6.78 3.07
CA PHE A 102 -12.23 -8.04 2.52
C PHE A 102 -12.07 -8.01 0.98
N ASP A 103 -12.78 -7.13 0.30
CA ASP A 103 -12.68 -6.89 -1.14
C ASP A 103 -11.29 -6.35 -1.56
N ASN A 104 -10.49 -5.91 -0.59
CA ASN A 104 -9.09 -5.60 -0.79
C ASN A 104 -8.22 -6.84 -1.02
N ILE A 105 -8.74 -8.05 -0.75
CA ILE A 105 -8.05 -9.32 -0.97
C ILE A 105 -8.27 -9.74 -2.42
N TYR A 106 -7.42 -9.29 -3.31
CA TYR A 106 -7.48 -9.58 -4.74
C TYR A 106 -6.08 -9.69 -5.37
N HIS A 107 -6.00 -10.14 -6.61
CA HIS A 107 -4.76 -10.60 -7.27
C HIS A 107 -3.64 -9.55 -7.40
N GLU A 108 -3.93 -8.26 -7.35
CA GLU A 108 -2.90 -7.22 -7.42
C GLU A 108 -2.20 -6.97 -6.07
N HIS A 109 -2.81 -7.39 -4.95
CA HIS A 109 -2.22 -7.24 -3.62
C HIS A 109 -1.48 -8.52 -3.23
N TYR A 110 -0.17 -8.55 -3.44
CA TYR A 110 0.69 -9.67 -3.04
C TYR A 110 0.91 -9.73 -1.54
N ASN A 111 0.79 -8.59 -0.86
CA ASN A 111 1.16 -8.45 0.55
C ASN A 111 0.14 -7.61 1.32
N TYR A 112 -0.12 -8.02 2.56
CA TYR A 112 -0.99 -7.33 3.52
C TYR A 112 -0.15 -6.97 4.74
N TRP A 113 -0.15 -5.69 5.13
CA TRP A 113 0.80 -5.18 6.07
C TRP A 113 0.18 -4.72 7.38
N SER A 114 0.70 -5.24 8.49
CA SER A 114 0.60 -4.63 9.82
C SER A 114 1.88 -3.86 10.12
N LEU A 115 1.85 -2.95 11.10
CA LEU A 115 3.07 -2.29 11.57
C LEU A 115 4.09 -3.31 12.11
N THR A 116 3.60 -4.32 12.83
CA THR A 116 4.41 -5.44 13.31
C THR A 116 5.17 -6.13 12.17
N SER A 117 4.48 -6.46 11.07
CA SER A 117 5.12 -7.13 9.92
C SER A 117 6.08 -6.21 9.17
N LEU A 118 5.74 -4.92 9.03
CA LEU A 118 6.64 -3.92 8.43
C LEU A 118 7.93 -3.75 9.25
N ILE A 119 7.85 -3.67 10.58
CA ILE A 119 9.02 -3.58 11.45
C ILE A 119 9.92 -4.81 11.24
N ASN A 120 9.36 -6.02 11.21
CA ASN A 120 10.12 -7.25 10.98
C ASN A 120 10.74 -7.30 9.58
N PHE A 121 10.04 -6.81 8.57
CA PHE A 121 10.56 -6.72 7.21
C PHE A 121 11.76 -5.77 7.13
N PHE A 122 11.67 -4.56 7.69
CA PHE A 122 12.75 -3.58 7.59
C PHE A 122 13.97 -3.88 8.44
N LYS A 123 13.83 -4.68 9.51
CA LYS A 123 14.98 -5.19 10.28
C LYS A 123 16.00 -5.93 9.42
N GLN A 124 15.58 -6.62 8.35
CA GLN A 124 16.46 -7.36 7.44
C GLN A 124 17.44 -6.46 6.66
N PHE A 125 17.20 -5.15 6.64
CA PHE A 125 17.99 -4.15 5.93
C PHE A 125 18.76 -3.22 6.89
N ASP A 126 18.88 -3.59 8.17
CA ASP A 126 19.40 -2.70 9.21
C ASP A 126 18.70 -1.35 9.27
N ALA A 127 17.41 -1.32 8.91
CA ALA A 127 16.59 -0.12 8.84
C ALA A 127 15.55 -0.12 9.97
N ARG A 128 15.12 1.09 10.34
CA ARG A 128 14.18 1.31 11.42
C ARG A 128 13.00 2.16 10.95
N ILE A 129 11.80 1.78 11.34
CA ILE A 129 10.62 2.65 11.20
C ILE A 129 10.66 3.65 12.35
N ILE A 130 10.75 4.93 12.03
CA ILE A 130 10.90 6.01 13.01
C ILE A 130 9.58 6.70 13.33
N LYS A 131 8.59 6.62 12.44
CA LYS A 131 7.24 7.15 12.61
C LYS A 131 6.25 6.31 11.81
N ALA A 132 5.03 6.19 12.30
CA ALA A 132 3.91 5.60 11.57
C ALA A 132 2.62 6.36 11.86
N GLU A 133 1.76 6.49 10.86
CA GLU A 133 0.47 7.16 10.99
C GLU A 133 -0.61 6.45 10.17
N ARG A 134 -1.83 6.39 10.70
CA ARG A 134 -2.99 5.92 9.94
C ARG A 134 -3.47 7.03 9.01
N VAL A 135 -3.80 6.70 7.78
CA VAL A 135 -4.34 7.64 6.79
C VAL A 135 -5.60 7.06 6.16
N ASN A 136 -6.60 7.92 5.94
CA ASN A 136 -7.92 7.53 5.44
C ASN A 136 -7.93 7.41 3.90
N THR A 137 -6.97 6.68 3.34
CA THR A 137 -6.88 6.40 1.91
C THR A 137 -7.19 4.93 1.66
N HIS A 138 -7.84 4.61 0.56
CA HIS A 138 -8.12 3.23 0.12
C HIS A 138 -8.77 2.30 1.16
N GLY A 139 -9.65 2.83 2.02
CA GLY A 139 -10.27 2.04 3.09
C GLY A 139 -9.39 1.84 4.32
N GLY A 140 -8.44 2.74 4.54
CA GLY A 140 -7.51 2.74 5.67
C GLY A 140 -6.13 2.20 5.28
N SER A 141 -5.15 3.08 5.38
CA SER A 141 -3.73 2.80 5.09
C SER A 141 -2.85 3.14 6.27
N ILE A 142 -1.65 2.60 6.27
CA ILE A 142 -0.57 3.01 7.17
C ILE A 142 0.53 3.68 6.34
N ARG A 143 0.98 4.85 6.79
CA ARG A 143 2.15 5.55 6.26
C ARG A 143 3.28 5.41 7.26
N ILE A 144 4.41 4.88 6.81
CA ILE A 144 5.61 4.68 7.63
C ILE A 144 6.78 5.49 7.09
N TYR A 145 7.64 5.91 8.01
CA TYR A 145 8.87 6.63 7.73
C TYR A 145 10.04 5.75 8.16
N VAL A 146 10.90 5.38 7.20
CA VAL A 146 11.98 4.41 7.39
C VAL A 146 13.34 5.07 7.20
N LYS A 147 14.27 4.81 8.10
CA LYS A 147 15.68 5.25 8.01
C LYS A 147 16.63 4.09 8.26
N LYS A 148 17.83 4.17 7.68
CA LYS A 148 18.95 3.26 7.98
C LYS A 148 19.70 3.65 9.27
N GLU A 149 19.51 4.84 9.75
CA GLU A 149 20.22 5.35 10.92
C GLU A 149 19.72 4.69 12.21
N LYS A 150 20.59 3.91 12.87
CA LYS A 150 20.24 3.14 14.08
C LYS A 150 19.86 4.04 15.28
N ASN A 151 20.39 5.24 15.35
CA ASN A 151 20.19 6.18 16.47
C ASN A 151 19.08 7.19 16.24
N SER A 152 18.31 7.06 15.14
CA SER A 152 17.17 7.94 14.91
C SER A 152 16.14 7.83 16.03
N LYS A 153 15.69 8.97 16.54
CA LYS A 153 14.61 9.03 17.55
C LYS A 153 13.34 8.41 16.95
N VAL A 154 12.74 7.49 17.69
CA VAL A 154 11.47 6.86 17.32
C VAL A 154 10.33 7.66 17.93
N ASP A 155 9.37 7.99 17.09
CA ASP A 155 8.15 8.67 17.48
C ASP A 155 7.22 7.78 18.30
N SER A 156 6.47 8.36 19.22
CA SER A 156 5.51 7.64 20.09
C SER A 156 4.38 6.95 19.33
N SER A 157 4.11 7.37 18.09
CA SER A 157 3.12 6.74 17.20
C SER A 157 3.38 5.25 16.98
N ILE A 158 4.65 4.84 16.94
CA ILE A 158 5.02 3.42 16.80
C ILE A 158 4.49 2.60 17.97
N LYS A 159 4.76 3.07 19.21
CA LYS A 159 4.29 2.38 20.43
C LYS A 159 2.76 2.31 20.44
N LYS A 160 2.10 3.43 20.18
CA LYS A 160 0.64 3.52 20.17
C LYS A 160 0.01 2.53 19.18
N LEU A 161 0.48 2.50 17.93
CA LEU A 161 -0.07 1.61 16.91
C LEU A 161 0.23 0.13 17.20
N LEU A 162 1.40 -0.21 17.77
CA LEU A 162 1.69 -1.57 18.21
C LEU A 162 0.77 -2.01 19.35
N GLU A 163 0.45 -1.12 20.28
CA GLU A 163 -0.52 -1.39 21.35
C GLU A 163 -1.93 -1.64 20.78
N GLU A 164 -2.35 -0.86 19.77
CA GLU A 164 -3.60 -1.07 19.05
C GLU A 164 -3.63 -2.45 18.35
N GLU A 165 -2.56 -2.82 17.65
CA GLU A 165 -2.42 -4.13 17.00
C GLU A 165 -2.48 -5.29 18.01
N ASN A 166 -1.75 -5.16 19.13
CA ASN A 166 -1.73 -6.17 20.18
C ASN A 166 -3.10 -6.32 20.85
N LYS A 167 -3.77 -5.20 21.16
CA LYS A 167 -5.11 -5.21 21.77
C LYS A 167 -6.14 -5.87 20.84
N TYR A 168 -6.02 -5.68 19.53
CA TYR A 168 -6.90 -6.30 18.55
C TYR A 168 -6.60 -7.80 18.35
N GLY A 169 -5.41 -8.24 18.71
CA GLY A 169 -4.96 -9.62 18.54
C GLY A 169 -4.50 -9.92 17.10
N ILE A 170 -3.79 -8.99 16.45
CA ILE A 170 -3.37 -9.15 15.05
C ILE A 170 -2.43 -10.35 14.81
N ARG A 171 -1.85 -10.90 15.87
CA ARG A 171 -1.00 -12.10 15.83
C ARG A 171 -1.77 -13.39 16.13
N GLU A 172 -3.03 -13.28 16.55
CA GLU A 172 -3.83 -14.41 17.00
C GLU A 172 -4.59 -15.03 15.84
N TYR A 173 -4.42 -16.33 15.63
CA TYR A 173 -5.14 -17.06 14.57
C TYR A 173 -6.66 -16.93 14.71
N SER A 174 -7.18 -16.92 15.93
CA SER A 174 -8.61 -16.75 16.22
C SER A 174 -9.18 -15.43 15.68
N THR A 175 -8.37 -14.37 15.58
CA THR A 175 -8.79 -13.09 14.99
C THR A 175 -9.14 -13.25 13.52
N TYR A 176 -8.35 -14.01 12.79
CA TYR A 176 -8.58 -14.27 11.36
C TYR A 176 -9.73 -15.23 11.11
N LEU A 177 -9.94 -16.21 11.98
CA LEU A 177 -11.13 -17.08 11.91
C LEU A 177 -12.42 -16.28 12.09
N LYS A 178 -12.49 -15.42 13.10
CA LYS A 178 -13.64 -14.53 13.33
C LYS A 178 -13.88 -13.61 12.12
N PHE A 179 -12.83 -13.03 11.58
CA PHE A 179 -12.92 -12.22 10.37
C PHE A 179 -13.52 -13.03 9.20
N ALA A 180 -13.03 -14.23 8.95
CA ALA A 180 -13.54 -15.10 7.90
C ALA A 180 -15.01 -15.44 8.10
N GLU A 181 -15.44 -15.79 9.34
CA GLU A 181 -16.82 -16.06 9.67
C GLU A 181 -17.75 -14.87 9.35
N GLU A 182 -17.34 -13.65 9.74
CA GLU A 182 -18.11 -12.43 9.44
C GLU A 182 -18.19 -12.16 7.93
N VAL A 183 -17.10 -12.36 7.19
CA VAL A 183 -17.08 -12.25 5.71
C VAL A 183 -18.07 -13.24 5.07
N TYR A 184 -18.15 -14.49 5.55
CA TYR A 184 -19.13 -15.46 5.08
C TYR A 184 -20.58 -15.11 5.45
N LYS A 185 -20.81 -14.50 6.62
CA LYS A 185 -22.13 -13.95 6.97
C LYS A 185 -22.55 -12.83 6.02
N ILE A 186 -21.64 -11.91 5.70
CA ILE A 186 -21.87 -10.85 4.71
C ILE A 186 -22.24 -11.47 3.36
N ARG A 187 -21.48 -12.46 2.88
CA ARG A 187 -21.78 -13.18 1.64
C ARG A 187 -23.20 -13.74 1.63
N THR A 188 -23.56 -14.43 2.69
CA THR A 188 -24.89 -15.07 2.82
C THR A 188 -26.02 -14.04 2.78
N ASN A 189 -25.85 -12.92 3.50
CA ASN A 189 -26.82 -11.83 3.54
C ASN A 189 -26.98 -11.14 2.19
N VAL A 190 -25.86 -10.85 1.50
CA VAL A 190 -25.89 -10.24 0.16
C VAL A 190 -26.62 -11.15 -0.83
N LYS A 191 -26.29 -12.45 -0.87
CA LYS A 191 -26.99 -13.43 -1.73
C LYS A 191 -28.48 -13.48 -1.45
N LYS A 192 -28.88 -13.53 -0.18
CA LYS A 192 -30.28 -13.53 0.23
C LYS A 192 -31.03 -12.29 -0.26
N ASN A 193 -30.43 -11.10 -0.04
CA ASN A 193 -31.01 -9.83 -0.45
C ASN A 193 -31.16 -9.70 -1.97
N ILE A 194 -30.14 -10.07 -2.73
CA ILE A 194 -30.19 -10.06 -4.20
C ILE A 194 -31.25 -11.04 -4.72
N LYS A 195 -31.30 -12.25 -4.16
CA LYS A 195 -32.33 -13.24 -4.53
C LYS A 195 -33.75 -12.72 -4.27
N LYS A 196 -33.98 -12.09 -3.09
CA LYS A 196 -35.27 -11.47 -2.76
C LYS A 196 -35.62 -10.36 -3.76
N MET A 197 -34.68 -9.42 -4.05
CA MET A 197 -34.95 -8.34 -4.98
C MET A 197 -35.32 -8.86 -6.38
N LYS A 198 -34.65 -9.93 -6.84
CA LYS A 198 -34.98 -10.59 -8.13
C LYS A 198 -36.38 -11.24 -8.09
N SER A 199 -36.74 -11.93 -7.00
CA SER A 199 -38.08 -12.53 -6.85
C SER A 199 -39.20 -11.47 -6.79
N ASP A 200 -38.89 -10.28 -6.23
CA ASP A 200 -39.82 -9.16 -6.19
C ASP A 200 -39.89 -8.39 -7.55
N GLY A 201 -39.32 -8.96 -8.61
CA GLY A 201 -39.33 -8.38 -9.98
C GLY A 201 -38.45 -7.14 -10.16
N LYS A 202 -37.56 -6.85 -9.20
CA LYS A 202 -36.68 -5.67 -9.27
C LYS A 202 -35.52 -5.87 -10.25
N LYS A 203 -35.26 -4.86 -11.07
CA LYS A 203 -34.09 -4.80 -11.93
C LYS A 203 -32.89 -4.27 -11.13
N LEU A 204 -31.82 -5.05 -11.06
CA LEU A 204 -30.57 -4.67 -10.38
C LEU A 204 -29.61 -4.08 -11.42
N ILE A 205 -29.01 -2.94 -11.08
CA ILE A 205 -28.02 -2.26 -11.93
C ILE A 205 -26.80 -1.99 -11.07
N GLY A 206 -25.60 -2.41 -11.56
CA GLY A 206 -24.32 -2.05 -10.97
C GLY A 206 -23.85 -0.68 -11.50
N TYR A 207 -23.31 0.15 -10.60
CA TYR A 207 -22.68 1.41 -10.95
C TYR A 207 -21.22 1.41 -10.48
N GLY A 208 -20.30 1.66 -11.41
CA GLY A 208 -18.86 1.58 -11.20
C GLY A 208 -18.31 0.17 -11.46
N SER A 209 -17.04 0.11 -11.86
CA SER A 209 -16.33 -1.15 -12.15
C SER A 209 -14.89 -1.09 -11.63
N PRO A 210 -14.68 -0.92 -10.30
CA PRO A 210 -13.35 -0.99 -9.73
C PRO A 210 -12.81 -2.42 -9.81
N ALA A 211 -11.47 -2.59 -9.74
CA ALA A 211 -10.84 -3.93 -9.73
C ALA A 211 -11.43 -4.87 -8.66
N LYS A 212 -11.79 -4.32 -7.50
CA LYS A 212 -12.42 -5.04 -6.39
C LYS A 212 -13.82 -5.57 -6.70
N ALA A 213 -14.55 -4.95 -7.63
CA ALA A 213 -15.93 -5.36 -7.97
C ALA A 213 -15.95 -6.80 -8.46
N THR A 214 -14.99 -7.20 -9.30
CA THR A 214 -14.87 -8.59 -9.80
C THR A 214 -14.69 -9.57 -8.64
N THR A 215 -13.82 -9.24 -7.68
CA THR A 215 -13.59 -10.08 -6.49
C THR A 215 -14.88 -10.21 -5.67
N ALA A 216 -15.55 -9.10 -5.36
CA ALA A 216 -16.76 -9.10 -4.56
C ALA A 216 -17.91 -9.86 -5.25
N LEU A 217 -18.17 -9.61 -6.54
CA LEU A 217 -19.26 -10.27 -7.28
C LEU A 217 -19.02 -11.79 -7.41
N ASN A 218 -17.81 -12.20 -7.75
CA ASN A 218 -17.46 -13.63 -7.80
C ASN A 218 -17.56 -14.29 -6.41
N PHE A 219 -17.07 -13.63 -5.38
CA PHE A 219 -17.17 -14.16 -4.02
C PHE A 219 -18.62 -14.28 -3.56
N PHE A 220 -19.46 -13.31 -3.86
CA PHE A 220 -20.89 -13.37 -3.55
C PHE A 220 -21.62 -14.40 -4.44
N GLY A 221 -21.13 -14.71 -5.61
CA GLY A 221 -21.75 -15.62 -6.59
C GLY A 221 -23.05 -15.02 -7.14
N VAL A 222 -22.97 -13.77 -7.60
CA VAL A 222 -24.11 -12.98 -8.11
C VAL A 222 -23.75 -12.32 -9.43
#